data_d137a98d17688cdb3df1fbaf320e917b
#
_entry.id   d137a98d17688cdb3df1fbaf320e917b
#
_cell.length_a   1.000
_cell.length_b   1.000
_cell.length_c   1.000
_cell.angle_alpha   90.00
_cell.angle_beta   90.00
_cell.angle_gamma   90.00
#
_symmetry.space_group_name_H-M   'P 1'
#
loop_
_entity.id
_entity.type
_entity.pdbx_description
1 polymer ?
#
loop_
_entity_poly.entity_id
_entity_poly.type
_entity_poly.pdbx_seq_one_letter_code
_entity_poly.pdbx_strand_id
1 'polypeptide(L)'
;MGFVRPAGMAMLSDGLLLDISGEKHFQKAIAGEANISERITDSADGKDILVEAVPAHRNGKIIGVLFATRSVEEFAKELDTQSFRGEGYSAIVRATGDSVARAVHKNAVSQVVNIFNLPDDPRGQLAQSLREPMHQRQSGTVRYSSAEKGELHISYQPLNINDWYLLSVVPTEQMTHQINALVWRLLGLCLLVVAAGLCAWGYIYFQQKKARRKLFVAAFIDPLTRGKNLAAIRPEMEQLIRENTHQPYALVAMDVGKFQSFNERYGFKTGDTLLKHLARVIQESLKPDELFTRVYADRFAILLHYTSEGELKNRLELLAEQITNFQTEDKKTFALMLAFGVYVIEDRNESAQEMYNRACVAKKRIKGRYDEIVAFYQKRWHQELTEEALIESRMRQGIEKKEFRFFVEPIRSLKDDTLFAAEAVADWPVPGRQDPLEQTVFRPVFEKNGFIYQYDRYLLDSALDTLANWQAQDKQMIPLVVKIADEHLIAPGFADRLAAKAQEMKVATKWLYLELTETKRHILNARLKTAGEELKQKGFNLTVRYTGLVSPSFKEMPIDGVKIGRQMWTKSPDRKSNMLAQSLGKVCQELGIFLAADDVASQADMDRIKALGFSYAQGPFIGPMIKPGELR
;
A
#
# COMPACT_ATOMS: atom_id res chain seq x y z
N MET A 1 11.77 75.10 -60.90
CA MET A 1 13.24 75.03 -60.76
C MET A 1 13.90 75.97 -61.76
N GLY A 2 14.91 76.70 -61.38
CA GLY A 2 15.62 77.63 -62.23
C GLY A 2 17.13 77.67 -61.92
N PHE A 3 17.90 78.22 -62.81
CA PHE A 3 19.33 78.43 -62.64
C PHE A 3 19.64 79.90 -62.72
N VAL A 4 20.39 80.42 -61.78
CA VAL A 4 20.79 81.82 -61.70
C VAL A 4 22.29 81.96 -61.91
N ARG A 5 22.72 82.79 -62.85
CA ARG A 5 24.13 83.08 -63.02
C ARG A 5 24.66 83.96 -61.88
N PRO A 6 26.00 84.06 -61.69
CA PRO A 6 26.56 84.87 -60.60
C PRO A 6 26.15 86.33 -60.60
N ALA A 7 25.74 86.89 -61.78
CA ALA A 7 25.21 88.23 -61.90
C ALA A 7 23.81 88.48 -61.34
N GLY A 8 23.15 87.44 -60.81
CA GLY A 8 21.84 87.55 -60.17
C GLY A 8 20.62 87.42 -61.10
N MET A 9 20.82 87.18 -62.37
CA MET A 9 19.75 87.03 -63.35
C MET A 9 19.26 85.55 -63.37
N ALA A 10 18.09 85.29 -62.81
CA ALA A 10 17.42 84.00 -62.81
C ALA A 10 16.72 83.74 -64.13
N MET A 11 16.99 82.62 -64.78
CA MET A 11 16.21 82.12 -65.91
C MET A 11 15.26 81.02 -65.41
N LEU A 12 14.00 81.28 -65.41
CA LEU A 12 12.94 80.38 -65.05
C LEU A 12 12.68 79.32 -66.15
N SER A 13 12.06 78.20 -65.81
CA SER A 13 11.77 77.10 -66.75
C SER A 13 10.83 77.51 -67.91
N ASP A 14 10.11 78.61 -67.79
CA ASP A 14 9.21 79.21 -68.78
C ASP A 14 9.90 80.26 -69.63
N GLY A 15 11.23 80.52 -69.43
CA GLY A 15 12.03 81.44 -70.16
C GLY A 15 11.98 82.87 -69.64
N LEU A 16 11.34 83.21 -68.60
CA LEU A 16 11.27 84.49 -67.96
C LEU A 16 12.64 84.80 -67.27
N LEU A 17 13.11 86.01 -67.37
CA LEU A 17 14.31 86.53 -66.71
C LEU A 17 13.89 87.39 -65.52
N LEU A 18 14.32 87.01 -64.32
CA LEU A 18 14.04 87.75 -63.09
C LEU A 18 15.36 88.14 -62.41
N ASP A 19 15.51 89.38 -62.03
CA ASP A 19 16.66 89.79 -61.21
C ASP A 19 16.41 89.53 -59.74
N ILE A 20 17.17 88.57 -59.20
CA ILE A 20 17.11 88.16 -57.78
C ILE A 20 18.46 88.48 -57.09
N SER A 21 19.31 89.32 -57.66
CA SER A 21 20.61 89.66 -57.07
C SER A 21 20.53 90.27 -55.67
N GLY A 22 19.43 90.93 -55.36
CA GLY A 22 19.14 91.50 -54.05
C GLY A 22 18.57 90.53 -53.03
N GLU A 23 18.14 89.33 -53.44
CA GLU A 23 17.46 88.37 -52.58
C GLU A 23 18.41 87.63 -51.64
N LYS A 24 18.10 87.58 -50.35
CA LYS A 24 18.96 86.95 -49.32
C LYS A 24 19.29 85.49 -49.61
N HIS A 25 18.33 84.71 -50.10
CA HIS A 25 18.53 83.29 -50.41
C HIS A 25 19.53 83.11 -51.57
N PHE A 26 19.52 83.97 -52.54
CA PHE A 26 20.48 83.95 -53.61
C PHE A 26 21.89 84.40 -53.15
N GLN A 27 21.99 85.46 -52.35
CA GLN A 27 23.25 85.90 -51.77
C GLN A 27 23.95 84.87 -50.93
N LYS A 28 23.21 84.10 -50.08
CA LYS A 28 23.75 83.00 -49.31
C LYS A 28 24.20 81.85 -50.19
N ALA A 29 23.40 81.48 -51.17
CA ALA A 29 23.72 80.35 -52.03
C ALA A 29 24.93 80.66 -52.94
N ILE A 30 25.09 81.88 -53.44
CA ILE A 30 26.25 82.25 -54.22
C ILE A 30 27.51 82.39 -53.37
N ALA A 31 27.36 82.62 -52.07
CA ALA A 31 28.44 82.52 -51.08
C ALA A 31 28.84 81.10 -50.72
N GLY A 32 28.14 80.05 -51.21
CA GLY A 32 28.43 78.64 -50.99
C GLY A 32 27.53 77.93 -49.96
N GLU A 33 26.52 78.57 -49.41
CA GLU A 33 25.64 78.07 -48.41
C GLU A 33 24.29 77.67 -49.02
N ALA A 34 24.00 76.35 -49.04
CA ALA A 34 22.67 75.87 -49.40
C ALA A 34 21.66 76.32 -48.34
N ASN A 35 20.58 76.92 -48.78
CA ASN A 35 19.60 77.50 -47.86
C ASN A 35 18.18 77.44 -48.39
N ILE A 36 17.21 77.65 -47.51
CA ILE A 36 15.80 77.82 -47.82
C ILE A 36 15.42 79.27 -47.48
N SER A 37 14.72 79.93 -48.38
CA SER A 37 14.26 81.32 -48.16
C SER A 37 13.28 81.41 -47.00
N GLU A 38 13.09 82.59 -46.47
CA GLU A 38 11.89 82.90 -45.72
C GLU A 38 10.68 82.83 -46.66
N ARG A 39 9.51 82.82 -46.09
CA ARG A 39 8.25 82.84 -46.84
C ARG A 39 8.25 84.09 -47.74
N ILE A 40 8.11 83.86 -49.01
CA ILE A 40 8.11 84.91 -50.05
C ILE A 40 6.76 84.82 -50.79
N THR A 41 6.15 85.97 -51.08
CA THR A 41 4.94 85.99 -51.93
C THR A 41 5.40 86.01 -53.39
N ASP A 42 5.01 84.95 -54.13
CA ASP A 42 5.32 84.88 -55.56
C ASP A 42 4.64 86.04 -56.33
N SER A 43 5.44 86.78 -57.07
CA SER A 43 4.95 87.94 -57.85
C SER A 43 4.05 87.54 -59.03
N ALA A 44 4.07 86.22 -59.42
CA ALA A 44 3.34 85.75 -60.59
C ALA A 44 1.88 85.35 -60.27
N ASP A 45 1.67 84.65 -59.12
CA ASP A 45 0.33 84.14 -58.75
C ASP A 45 -0.16 84.59 -57.35
N GLY A 46 0.67 85.40 -56.66
CA GLY A 46 0.32 85.92 -55.32
C GLY A 46 0.38 84.90 -54.21
N LYS A 47 0.85 83.72 -54.48
CA LYS A 47 0.93 82.61 -53.44
C LYS A 47 2.25 82.74 -52.69
N ASP A 48 2.17 82.27 -51.49
CA ASP A 48 3.35 82.12 -50.61
C ASP A 48 4.19 80.92 -50.99
N ILE A 49 5.45 81.13 -51.25
CA ILE A 49 6.43 80.12 -51.65
C ILE A 49 7.65 80.14 -50.74
N LEU A 50 8.30 78.98 -50.64
CA LEU A 50 9.65 78.82 -50.13
C LEU A 50 10.58 78.57 -51.31
N VAL A 51 11.74 79.19 -51.31
CA VAL A 51 12.75 79.00 -52.36
C VAL A 51 13.92 78.23 -51.75
N GLU A 52 14.16 77.06 -52.26
CA GLU A 52 15.34 76.24 -51.93
C GLU A 52 16.45 76.67 -52.88
N ALA A 53 17.56 77.20 -52.37
CA ALA A 53 18.67 77.67 -53.15
C ALA A 53 19.96 76.90 -52.82
N VAL A 54 20.58 76.31 -53.85
CA VAL A 54 21.76 75.46 -53.68
C VAL A 54 22.88 75.97 -54.63
N PRO A 55 24.08 76.12 -54.12
CA PRO A 55 25.20 76.54 -54.97
C PRO A 55 25.55 75.48 -56.03
N ALA A 56 25.67 75.88 -57.30
CA ALA A 56 26.07 75.02 -58.39
C ALA A 56 27.57 75.13 -58.62
N HIS A 57 28.29 74.05 -58.49
CA HIS A 57 29.75 74.02 -58.61
C HIS A 57 30.21 73.39 -59.93
N ARG A 58 31.25 73.95 -60.52
CA ARG A 58 31.98 73.35 -61.62
C ARG A 58 33.48 73.57 -61.39
N ASN A 59 34.23 72.47 -61.37
CA ASN A 59 35.69 72.54 -61.14
C ASN A 59 36.04 73.24 -59.80
N GLY A 60 35.25 73.07 -58.75
CA GLY A 60 35.45 73.66 -57.41
C GLY A 60 35.09 75.16 -57.32
N LYS A 61 34.63 75.81 -58.41
CA LYS A 61 34.11 77.17 -58.38
C LYS A 61 32.60 77.22 -58.50
N ILE A 62 31.99 78.14 -57.79
CA ILE A 62 30.56 78.39 -57.91
C ILE A 62 30.29 79.10 -59.24
N ILE A 63 29.45 78.43 -60.07
CA ILE A 63 29.09 78.93 -61.40
C ILE A 63 27.69 79.56 -61.45
N GLY A 64 26.93 79.43 -60.34
CA GLY A 64 25.60 79.97 -60.24
C GLY A 64 24.85 79.28 -59.08
N VAL A 65 23.60 79.52 -59.00
CA VAL A 65 22.69 78.96 -57.99
C VAL A 65 21.54 78.21 -58.68
N LEU A 66 21.30 76.98 -58.24
CA LEU A 66 20.08 76.22 -58.56
C LEU A 66 19.04 76.57 -57.54
N PHE A 67 17.85 76.87 -58.00
CA PHE A 67 16.72 77.11 -57.08
C PHE A 67 15.46 76.32 -57.47
N ALA A 68 14.70 75.95 -56.45
CA ALA A 68 13.39 75.36 -56.59
C ALA A 68 12.38 76.10 -55.71
N THR A 69 11.22 76.34 -56.23
CA THR A 69 10.12 76.94 -55.46
C THR A 69 9.15 75.87 -55.04
N ARG A 70 8.68 75.94 -53.82
CA ARG A 70 7.68 75.06 -53.28
C ARG A 70 6.59 75.92 -52.63
N SER A 71 5.33 75.63 -52.92
CA SER A 71 4.20 76.26 -52.23
C SER A 71 4.23 75.95 -50.75
N VAL A 72 4.02 76.97 -49.89
CA VAL A 72 3.92 76.78 -48.44
C VAL A 72 2.75 75.84 -48.09
N GLU A 73 1.67 75.83 -48.88
CA GLU A 73 0.54 74.93 -48.67
C GLU A 73 0.86 73.46 -48.96
N GLU A 74 1.67 73.19 -50.01
CA GLU A 74 2.13 71.83 -50.30
C GLU A 74 3.08 71.35 -49.22
N PHE A 75 3.98 72.21 -48.77
CA PHE A 75 4.91 71.91 -47.69
C PHE A 75 4.13 71.62 -46.36
N ALA A 76 3.07 72.34 -46.07
CA ALA A 76 2.22 72.13 -44.90
C ALA A 76 1.46 70.79 -44.94
N LYS A 77 1.07 70.30 -46.13
CA LYS A 77 0.44 68.98 -46.28
C LYS A 77 1.39 67.83 -45.98
N GLU A 78 2.69 67.98 -46.29
CA GLU A 78 3.72 66.99 -45.96
C GLU A 78 3.96 66.87 -44.42
N LEU A 79 3.64 67.94 -43.67
CA LEU A 79 3.74 67.98 -42.23
C LEU A 79 2.52 67.34 -41.53
N ASP A 80 1.45 67.03 -42.26
CA ASP A 80 0.27 66.38 -41.76
C ASP A 80 0.54 64.87 -41.58
N THR A 81 1.43 64.55 -40.67
CA THR A 81 1.72 63.20 -40.28
C THR A 81 0.57 62.69 -39.36
N GLN A 82 -0.04 61.59 -39.74
CA GLN A 82 -1.11 60.95 -38.94
C GLN A 82 -0.54 60.34 -37.62
N SER A 83 0.05 61.19 -36.80
CA SER A 83 0.51 60.80 -35.49
C SER A 83 -0.68 60.60 -34.51
N PHE A 84 -0.59 59.63 -33.58
CA PHE A 84 -1.63 59.36 -32.60
C PHE A 84 -3.04 59.11 -33.21
N ARG A 85 -3.12 58.28 -34.28
CA ARG A 85 -4.35 57.96 -35.02
C ARG A 85 -5.03 59.17 -35.68
N GLY A 86 -4.26 60.11 -36.07
CA GLY A 86 -4.73 61.31 -36.77
C GLY A 86 -5.35 62.39 -35.85
N GLU A 87 -5.03 62.32 -34.54
CA GLU A 87 -5.43 63.38 -33.61
C GLU A 87 -4.30 64.37 -33.27
N GLY A 88 -3.07 63.98 -33.46
CA GLY A 88 -1.91 64.87 -33.34
C GLY A 88 -1.56 65.52 -34.66
N TYR A 89 -1.01 66.72 -34.63
CA TYR A 89 -0.57 67.46 -35.81
C TYR A 89 0.80 68.08 -35.58
N SER A 90 1.48 68.43 -36.69
CA SER A 90 2.77 69.10 -36.66
C SER A 90 2.71 70.42 -37.39
N ALA A 91 3.46 71.40 -36.95
CA ALA A 91 3.59 72.73 -37.57
C ALA A 91 5.04 73.17 -37.51
N ILE A 92 5.45 74.01 -38.47
CA ILE A 92 6.75 74.67 -38.45
C ILE A 92 6.53 76.13 -38.11
N VAL A 93 7.27 76.61 -37.13
CA VAL A 93 7.24 77.99 -36.66
C VAL A 93 8.66 78.53 -36.52
N ARG A 94 8.83 79.85 -36.54
CA ARG A 94 10.09 80.51 -36.23
C ARG A 94 10.33 80.62 -34.72
N ALA A 95 11.56 80.86 -34.30
CA ALA A 95 11.89 81.17 -32.92
C ALA A 95 11.12 82.38 -32.37
N THR A 96 10.69 83.32 -33.27
CA THR A 96 9.84 84.47 -32.97
C THR A 96 8.35 84.09 -32.74
N GLY A 97 8.01 82.82 -32.96
CA GLY A 97 6.62 82.31 -32.85
C GLY A 97 5.82 82.42 -34.18
N ASP A 98 6.32 83.01 -35.18
CA ASP A 98 5.62 83.20 -36.47
C ASP A 98 5.51 81.91 -37.24
N SER A 99 4.37 81.62 -37.79
CA SER A 99 4.09 80.36 -38.50
C SER A 99 4.74 80.41 -39.89
N VAL A 100 5.64 79.44 -40.15
CA VAL A 100 6.26 79.23 -41.48
C VAL A 100 5.33 78.35 -42.33
N ALA A 101 4.91 77.20 -41.78
CA ALA A 101 3.97 76.31 -42.43
C ALA A 101 2.93 75.89 -41.43
N ARG A 102 1.67 76.07 -41.75
CA ARG A 102 0.54 75.76 -40.88
C ARG A 102 0.08 74.35 -41.15
N ALA A 103 -0.17 73.66 -40.11
CA ALA A 103 -0.77 72.32 -40.24
C ALA A 103 -2.15 72.42 -40.87
N VAL A 104 -2.40 71.60 -41.89
CA VAL A 104 -3.73 71.41 -42.50
C VAL A 104 -4.42 70.27 -41.79
N HIS A 105 -4.67 70.39 -40.48
CA HIS A 105 -5.24 69.34 -39.68
C HIS A 105 -6.51 69.81 -38.97
N LYS A 106 -7.53 68.90 -38.80
CA LYS A 106 -8.83 69.25 -38.18
C LYS A 106 -8.69 69.84 -36.77
N ASN A 107 -7.63 69.44 -36.07
CA ASN A 107 -7.36 69.87 -34.69
C ASN A 107 -6.36 71.09 -34.67
N ALA A 108 -5.87 71.50 -35.80
CA ALA A 108 -4.99 72.66 -35.83
C ALA A 108 -5.77 73.98 -35.60
N VAL A 109 -5.16 74.91 -34.89
CA VAL A 109 -5.73 76.23 -34.71
C VAL A 109 -5.52 76.99 -36.02
N SER A 110 -6.53 76.98 -36.86
CA SER A 110 -6.43 77.43 -38.32
C SER A 110 -6.11 78.86 -38.54
N GLN A 111 -6.16 79.73 -37.54
CA GLN A 111 -5.93 81.19 -37.72
C GLN A 111 -4.67 81.73 -36.99
N VAL A 112 -3.81 80.87 -36.48
CA VAL A 112 -2.63 81.30 -35.73
C VAL A 112 -1.56 81.78 -36.64
N VAL A 113 -1.35 83.08 -36.67
CA VAL A 113 -0.25 83.72 -37.35
C VAL A 113 1.06 83.63 -36.54
N ASN A 114 0.90 83.72 -35.22
CA ASN A 114 2.03 83.62 -34.30
C ASN A 114 1.58 82.78 -33.05
N ILE A 115 2.34 81.75 -32.72
CA ILE A 115 1.99 80.83 -31.61
C ILE A 115 2.09 81.43 -30.20
N PHE A 116 2.80 82.61 -30.11
CA PHE A 116 2.87 83.36 -28.85
C PHE A 116 1.67 84.29 -28.62
N ASN A 117 0.80 84.42 -29.63
CA ASN A 117 -0.39 85.28 -29.58
C ASN A 117 -1.65 84.46 -29.90
N LEU A 118 -1.83 83.36 -29.25
CA LEU A 118 -3.00 82.52 -29.42
C LEU A 118 -4.26 83.19 -28.80
N PRO A 119 -5.38 83.25 -29.52
CA PRO A 119 -6.60 83.82 -28.98
C PRO A 119 -7.13 83.12 -27.70
N ASP A 120 -6.83 81.82 -27.55
CA ASP A 120 -7.22 81.03 -26.42
C ASP A 120 -6.15 80.95 -25.30
N ASP A 121 -5.06 81.69 -25.42
CA ASP A 121 -4.02 81.90 -24.39
C ASP A 121 -3.96 83.35 -23.88
N PRO A 122 -5.04 83.89 -23.30
CA PRO A 122 -5.05 85.30 -22.90
C PRO A 122 -4.03 85.64 -21.81
N ARG A 123 -3.47 84.65 -21.12
CA ARG A 123 -2.42 84.84 -20.11
C ARG A 123 -1.00 84.66 -20.67
N GLY A 124 -0.86 84.30 -21.93
CA GLY A 124 0.44 84.10 -22.59
C GLY A 124 1.24 82.94 -21.96
N GLN A 125 0.58 81.92 -21.40
CA GLN A 125 1.23 80.84 -20.75
C GLN A 125 2.13 80.02 -21.70
N LEU A 126 1.62 79.76 -22.90
CA LEU A 126 2.39 79.04 -23.92
C LEU A 126 3.59 79.90 -24.36
N ALA A 127 3.37 81.24 -24.61
CA ALA A 127 4.45 82.15 -24.95
C ALA A 127 5.54 82.21 -23.86
N GLN A 128 5.15 82.27 -22.60
CA GLN A 128 6.09 82.27 -21.47
C GLN A 128 6.93 80.98 -21.42
N SER A 129 6.33 79.84 -21.73
CA SER A 129 6.97 78.52 -21.64
C SER A 129 7.86 78.23 -22.88
N LEU A 130 7.55 78.76 -24.04
CA LEU A 130 8.26 78.45 -25.31
C LEU A 130 9.25 79.51 -25.75
N ARG A 131 9.02 80.83 -25.49
CA ARG A 131 9.75 81.91 -26.03
C ARG A 131 11.26 81.85 -25.72
N GLU A 132 11.60 81.74 -24.45
CA GLU A 132 13.01 81.72 -24.04
C GLU A 132 13.72 80.43 -24.51
N PRO A 133 13.18 79.23 -24.32
CA PRO A 133 13.79 77.96 -24.82
C PRO A 133 13.96 77.97 -26.35
N MET A 134 13.00 78.51 -27.12
CA MET A 134 13.10 78.61 -28.60
C MET A 134 14.15 79.62 -29.05
N HIS A 135 14.31 80.75 -28.35
CA HIS A 135 15.40 81.70 -28.62
C HIS A 135 16.79 81.09 -28.33
N GLN A 136 16.87 80.17 -27.29
CA GLN A 136 18.13 79.51 -26.93
C GLN A 136 18.38 78.19 -27.72
N ARG A 137 17.61 77.92 -28.78
CA ARG A 137 17.68 76.73 -29.62
C ARG A 137 17.58 75.45 -28.85
N GLN A 138 16.74 75.41 -27.76
CA GLN A 138 16.45 74.23 -26.96
C GLN A 138 15.26 73.43 -27.52
N SER A 139 15.26 72.12 -27.26
CA SER A 139 14.12 71.28 -27.53
C SER A 139 13.44 70.94 -26.19
N GLY A 140 12.16 70.61 -26.22
CA GLY A 140 11.45 70.26 -25.02
C GLY A 140 9.98 69.92 -25.28
N THR A 141 9.25 69.71 -24.14
CA THR A 141 7.82 69.46 -24.14
C THR A 141 7.13 70.38 -23.16
N VAL A 142 5.99 70.96 -23.55
CA VAL A 142 5.18 71.82 -22.70
C VAL A 142 3.76 71.31 -22.72
N ARG A 143 3.11 71.35 -21.53
CA ARG A 143 1.69 71.17 -21.45
C ARG A 143 1.00 72.51 -21.55
N TYR A 144 -0.01 72.52 -22.38
CA TYR A 144 -0.80 73.72 -22.62
C TYR A 144 -2.30 73.38 -22.47
N SER A 145 -3.00 74.14 -21.69
CA SER A 145 -4.43 74.01 -21.54
C SER A 145 -5.16 75.01 -22.45
N SER A 146 -5.65 74.48 -23.56
CA SER A 146 -6.48 75.25 -24.49
C SER A 146 -7.92 75.26 -24.04
N ALA A 147 -8.58 76.40 -24.06
CA ALA A 147 -9.98 76.50 -23.71
C ALA A 147 -10.93 75.72 -24.65
N GLU A 148 -10.51 75.57 -25.92
CA GLU A 148 -11.34 74.84 -26.93
C GLU A 148 -10.94 73.37 -27.08
N LYS A 149 -9.67 73.08 -26.89
CA LYS A 149 -9.11 71.72 -27.21
C LYS A 149 -8.68 70.92 -26.00
N GLY A 150 -8.91 71.39 -24.77
CA GLY A 150 -8.46 70.72 -23.56
C GLY A 150 -6.93 70.77 -23.35
N GLU A 151 -6.42 69.85 -22.61
CA GLU A 151 -4.96 69.73 -22.35
C GLU A 151 -4.23 69.16 -23.57
N LEU A 152 -3.22 69.91 -24.06
CA LEU A 152 -2.38 69.58 -25.17
C LEU A 152 -0.92 69.38 -24.74
N HIS A 153 -0.29 68.36 -25.24
CA HIS A 153 1.15 68.16 -25.15
C HIS A 153 1.79 68.68 -26.39
N ILE A 154 2.65 69.72 -26.26
CA ILE A 154 3.36 70.33 -27.32
C ILE A 154 4.84 70.00 -27.17
N SER A 155 5.38 69.24 -28.14
CA SER A 155 6.80 69.00 -28.25
C SER A 155 7.38 69.94 -29.29
N TYR A 156 8.49 70.58 -28.96
CA TYR A 156 9.16 71.51 -29.86
C TYR A 156 10.63 71.11 -30.03
N GLN A 157 11.10 71.17 -31.29
CA GLN A 157 12.44 70.78 -31.64
C GLN A 157 13.00 71.73 -32.70
N PRO A 158 14.21 72.32 -32.49
CA PRO A 158 14.83 73.19 -33.50
C PRO A 158 15.18 72.38 -34.76
N LEU A 159 14.87 72.92 -35.90
CA LEU A 159 15.34 72.45 -37.20
C LEU A 159 16.68 73.11 -37.50
N ASN A 160 17.59 72.35 -38.15
CA ASN A 160 18.89 72.94 -38.54
C ASN A 160 18.76 73.81 -39.79
N ILE A 161 17.63 74.48 -39.96
CA ILE A 161 17.28 75.30 -41.07
C ILE A 161 16.75 76.65 -40.52
N ASN A 162 17.39 77.76 -40.88
CA ASN A 162 17.03 79.07 -40.38
C ASN A 162 16.87 79.14 -38.85
N ASP A 163 15.83 79.78 -38.34
CA ASP A 163 15.41 79.86 -36.95
C ASP A 163 14.14 79.04 -36.71
N TRP A 164 13.96 77.95 -37.49
CA TRP A 164 12.71 77.18 -37.51
C TRP A 164 12.65 76.08 -36.45
N TYR A 165 11.43 75.85 -35.97
CA TYR A 165 11.06 74.82 -35.01
C TYR A 165 9.96 73.93 -35.56
N LEU A 166 10.12 72.64 -35.39
CA LEU A 166 9.04 71.68 -35.55
C LEU A 166 8.26 71.56 -34.21
N LEU A 167 6.98 71.85 -34.28
CA LEU A 167 6.05 71.63 -33.18
C LEU A 167 5.24 70.42 -33.51
N SER A 168 5.12 69.55 -32.53
CA SER A 168 4.17 68.39 -32.53
C SER A 168 3.19 68.55 -31.39
N VAL A 169 1.91 68.59 -31.71
CA VAL A 169 0.83 68.88 -30.78
C VAL A 169 -0.07 67.64 -30.66
N VAL A 170 -0.25 67.14 -29.45
CA VAL A 170 -1.06 65.90 -29.16
C VAL A 170 -2.02 66.21 -28.02
N PRO A 171 -3.33 65.89 -28.15
CA PRO A 171 -4.30 66.01 -27.06
C PRO A 171 -4.02 64.96 -25.95
N THR A 172 -4.00 65.39 -24.67
CA THR A 172 -3.73 64.52 -23.50
C THR A 172 -4.79 63.43 -23.33
N GLU A 173 -6.06 63.70 -23.64
CA GLU A 173 -7.15 62.75 -23.53
C GLU A 173 -6.90 61.47 -24.33
N GLN A 174 -6.27 61.56 -25.47
CA GLN A 174 -5.95 60.42 -26.33
C GLN A 174 -4.83 59.54 -25.73
N MET A 175 -3.92 60.11 -24.98
CA MET A 175 -2.85 59.36 -24.28
C MET A 175 -3.40 58.62 -23.09
N THR A 176 -4.31 59.22 -22.32
CA THR A 176 -4.88 58.58 -21.08
C THR A 176 -5.87 57.47 -21.38
N HIS A 177 -6.67 57.62 -22.46
CA HIS A 177 -7.65 56.58 -22.83
C HIS A 177 -7.01 55.25 -23.19
N GLN A 178 -5.87 55.22 -23.84
CA GLN A 178 -5.16 53.98 -24.18
C GLN A 178 -4.53 53.31 -22.96
N ILE A 179 -4.00 54.09 -22.05
CA ILE A 179 -3.39 53.59 -20.80
C ILE A 179 -4.48 52.98 -19.89
N ASN A 180 -5.59 53.65 -19.71
CA ASN A 180 -6.71 53.16 -18.90
C ASN A 180 -7.32 51.86 -19.45
N ALA A 181 -7.49 51.74 -20.75
CA ALA A 181 -7.97 50.51 -21.39
C ALA A 181 -7.01 49.34 -21.17
N LEU A 182 -5.69 49.56 -21.21
CA LEU A 182 -4.67 48.55 -20.91
C LEU A 182 -4.73 48.11 -19.42
N VAL A 183 -4.83 49.08 -18.51
CA VAL A 183 -4.91 48.83 -17.07
C VAL A 183 -6.12 47.95 -16.72
N TRP A 184 -7.30 48.29 -17.27
CA TRP A 184 -8.51 47.49 -17.05
C TRP A 184 -8.43 46.06 -17.60
N ARG A 185 -7.78 45.87 -18.76
CA ARG A 185 -7.52 44.52 -19.31
C ARG A 185 -6.57 43.73 -18.45
N LEU A 186 -5.48 44.35 -17.96
CA LEU A 186 -4.55 43.68 -17.03
C LEU A 186 -5.21 43.32 -15.71
N LEU A 187 -6.01 44.20 -15.12
CA LEU A 187 -6.78 43.90 -13.90
C LEU A 187 -7.74 42.75 -14.13
N GLY A 188 -8.45 42.74 -15.25
CA GLY A 188 -9.34 41.62 -15.61
C GLY A 188 -8.60 40.29 -15.74
N LEU A 189 -7.42 40.29 -16.36
CA LEU A 189 -6.56 39.11 -16.49
C LEU A 189 -6.07 38.63 -15.13
N CYS A 190 -5.60 39.53 -14.26
CA CYS A 190 -5.17 39.19 -12.89
C CYS A 190 -6.32 38.55 -12.09
N LEU A 191 -7.52 39.13 -12.17
CA LEU A 191 -8.71 38.60 -11.47
C LEU A 191 -9.07 37.21 -11.98
N LEU A 192 -8.97 36.96 -13.28
CA LEU A 192 -9.23 35.66 -13.90
C LEU A 192 -8.20 34.62 -13.44
N VAL A 193 -6.90 34.99 -13.37
CA VAL A 193 -5.85 34.10 -12.87
C VAL A 193 -6.07 33.76 -11.40
N VAL A 194 -6.42 34.74 -10.57
CA VAL A 194 -6.75 34.51 -9.14
C VAL A 194 -7.97 33.61 -9.01
N ALA A 195 -9.04 33.85 -9.76
CA ALA A 195 -10.23 33.03 -9.76
C ALA A 195 -9.94 31.58 -10.19
N ALA A 196 -9.17 31.40 -11.27
CA ALA A 196 -8.70 30.08 -11.71
C ALA A 196 -7.85 29.38 -10.65
N GLY A 197 -6.95 30.11 -9.98
CA GLY A 197 -6.15 29.60 -8.86
C GLY A 197 -7.00 29.14 -7.68
N LEU A 198 -8.01 29.93 -7.30
CA LEU A 198 -8.95 29.56 -6.23
C LEU A 198 -9.80 28.34 -6.59
N CYS A 199 -10.27 28.26 -7.84
CA CYS A 199 -10.98 27.08 -8.33
C CYS A 199 -10.11 25.83 -8.33
N ALA A 200 -8.89 25.93 -8.81
CA ALA A 200 -7.92 24.83 -8.80
C ALA A 200 -7.58 24.40 -7.37
N TRP A 201 -7.34 25.36 -6.49
CA TRP A 201 -7.09 25.07 -5.06
C TRP A 201 -8.30 24.40 -4.40
N GLY A 202 -9.51 24.88 -4.62
CA GLY A 202 -10.74 24.28 -4.16
C GLY A 202 -10.92 22.84 -4.65
N TYR A 203 -10.68 22.62 -5.96
CA TYR A 203 -10.73 21.28 -6.55
C TYR A 203 -9.72 20.32 -5.90
N ILE A 204 -8.47 20.74 -5.76
CA ILE A 204 -7.41 19.94 -5.11
C ILE A 204 -7.78 19.65 -3.65
N TYR A 205 -8.25 20.64 -2.91
CA TYR A 205 -8.70 20.48 -1.52
C TYR A 205 -9.81 19.43 -1.38
N PHE A 206 -10.84 19.50 -2.23
CA PHE A 206 -11.95 18.51 -2.22
C PHE A 206 -11.46 17.12 -2.61
N GLN A 207 -10.57 17.00 -3.59
CA GLN A 207 -9.98 15.72 -3.98
C GLN A 207 -9.13 15.12 -2.84
N GLN A 208 -8.31 15.91 -2.19
CA GLN A 208 -7.51 15.46 -1.04
C GLN A 208 -8.41 15.03 0.13
N LYS A 209 -9.45 15.81 0.44
CA LYS A 209 -10.42 15.45 1.50
C LYS A 209 -11.13 14.13 1.18
N LYS A 210 -11.55 13.92 -0.07
CA LYS A 210 -12.18 12.68 -0.54
C LYS A 210 -11.19 11.50 -0.49
N ALA A 211 -9.94 11.71 -0.91
CA ALA A 211 -8.89 10.70 -0.85
C ALA A 211 -8.54 10.32 0.60
N ARG A 212 -8.36 11.30 1.49
CA ARG A 212 -8.13 11.06 2.93
C ARG A 212 -9.26 10.27 3.56
N ARG A 213 -10.52 10.63 3.25
CA ARG A 213 -11.68 9.90 3.77
C ARG A 213 -11.72 8.45 3.26
N LYS A 214 -11.40 8.21 1.97
CA LYS A 214 -11.29 6.86 1.42
C LYS A 214 -10.18 6.07 2.09
N LEU A 215 -9.00 6.66 2.26
CA LEU A 215 -7.88 6.04 2.96
C LEU A 215 -8.21 5.73 4.42
N PHE A 216 -8.85 6.67 5.13
CA PHE A 216 -9.29 6.45 6.50
C PHE A 216 -10.28 5.29 6.60
N VAL A 217 -11.30 5.26 5.73
CA VAL A 217 -12.28 4.15 5.70
C VAL A 217 -11.59 2.83 5.37
N ALA A 218 -10.70 2.80 4.37
CA ALA A 218 -9.98 1.59 4.00
C ALA A 218 -9.01 1.09 5.10
N ALA A 219 -8.39 2.02 5.83
CA ALA A 219 -7.45 1.69 6.90
C ALA A 219 -8.11 1.27 8.21
N PHE A 220 -9.29 1.82 8.55
CA PHE A 220 -9.86 1.74 9.90
C PHE A 220 -11.28 1.17 9.97
N ILE A 221 -11.97 1.00 8.85
CA ILE A 221 -13.36 0.52 8.82
C ILE A 221 -13.44 -0.80 8.05
N ASP A 222 -14.08 -1.79 8.62
CA ASP A 222 -14.39 -3.04 7.92
C ASP A 222 -15.46 -2.78 6.82
N PRO A 223 -15.18 -3.14 5.56
CA PRO A 223 -16.07 -2.81 4.45
C PRO A 223 -17.41 -3.55 4.49
N LEU A 224 -17.47 -4.72 5.14
CA LEU A 224 -18.66 -5.55 5.20
C LEU A 224 -19.57 -5.20 6.37
N THR A 225 -19.00 -5.14 7.58
CA THR A 225 -19.74 -4.88 8.82
C THR A 225 -19.92 -3.39 9.13
N ARG A 226 -19.12 -2.52 8.47
CA ARG A 226 -19.08 -1.06 8.68
C ARG A 226 -18.61 -0.64 10.07
N GLY A 227 -18.21 -1.59 10.91
CA GLY A 227 -17.58 -1.34 12.21
C GLY A 227 -16.10 -0.96 12.08
N LYS A 228 -15.48 -0.56 13.19
CA LYS A 228 -14.02 -0.39 13.27
C LYS A 228 -13.34 -1.72 13.01
N ASN A 229 -12.26 -1.74 12.23
CA ASN A 229 -11.43 -2.93 12.07
C ASN A 229 -10.41 -3.06 13.22
N LEU A 230 -9.61 -4.14 13.24
CA LEU A 230 -8.66 -4.39 14.31
C LEU A 230 -7.62 -3.25 14.49
N ALA A 231 -7.19 -2.62 13.41
CA ALA A 231 -6.23 -1.52 13.49
C ALA A 231 -6.81 -0.28 14.18
N ALA A 232 -8.10 0.00 13.96
CA ALA A 232 -8.80 1.12 14.58
C ALA A 232 -9.16 0.86 16.04
N ILE A 233 -9.55 -0.38 16.39
CA ILE A 233 -10.08 -0.69 17.72
C ILE A 233 -8.99 -1.05 18.74
N ARG A 234 -7.81 -1.46 18.26
CA ARG A 234 -6.69 -1.87 19.12
C ARG A 234 -6.27 -0.80 20.15
N PRO A 235 -6.03 0.47 19.76
CA PRO A 235 -5.66 1.50 20.74
C PRO A 235 -6.76 1.74 21.79
N GLU A 236 -8.02 1.66 21.37
CA GLU A 236 -9.18 1.83 22.25
C GLU A 236 -9.29 0.66 23.26
N MET A 237 -9.09 -0.58 22.80
CA MET A 237 -9.04 -1.76 23.67
C MET A 237 -7.92 -1.62 24.72
N GLU A 238 -6.71 -1.27 24.28
CA GLU A 238 -5.55 -1.12 25.17
C GLU A 238 -5.74 0.02 26.18
N GLN A 239 -6.34 1.13 25.76
CA GLN A 239 -6.68 2.24 26.65
C GLN A 239 -7.72 1.79 27.69
N LEU A 240 -8.80 1.14 27.25
CA LEU A 240 -9.88 0.68 28.11
C LEU A 240 -9.38 -0.31 29.17
N ILE A 241 -8.51 -1.26 28.77
CA ILE A 241 -7.91 -2.25 29.66
C ILE A 241 -7.01 -1.59 30.71
N ARG A 242 -6.25 -0.53 30.32
CA ARG A 242 -5.37 0.18 31.24
C ARG A 242 -6.11 1.08 32.21
N GLU A 243 -7.14 1.79 31.76
CA GLU A 243 -7.87 2.77 32.57
C GLU A 243 -8.82 2.10 33.57
N ASN A 244 -9.51 1.04 33.18
CA ASN A 244 -10.48 0.35 34.04
C ASN A 244 -9.81 -0.70 34.95
N THR A 245 -9.04 -0.25 35.94
CA THR A 245 -8.27 -1.14 36.81
C THR A 245 -9.13 -2.06 37.70
N HIS A 246 -10.37 -1.67 37.98
CA HIS A 246 -11.28 -2.45 38.83
C HIS A 246 -12.06 -3.53 38.07
N GLN A 247 -12.13 -3.46 36.75
CA GLN A 247 -12.86 -4.43 35.94
C GLN A 247 -11.89 -5.38 35.22
N PRO A 248 -11.93 -6.69 35.52
CA PRO A 248 -11.21 -7.68 34.73
C PRO A 248 -11.81 -7.83 33.34
N TYR A 249 -10.97 -8.08 32.35
CA TYR A 249 -11.35 -8.29 30.98
C TYR A 249 -10.83 -9.62 30.45
N ALA A 250 -11.55 -10.17 29.47
CA ALA A 250 -11.09 -11.28 28.65
C ALA A 250 -11.19 -10.90 27.17
N LEU A 251 -10.17 -11.24 26.39
CA LEU A 251 -10.18 -11.08 24.94
C LEU A 251 -10.55 -12.43 24.30
N VAL A 252 -11.60 -12.42 23.49
CA VAL A 252 -12.15 -13.59 22.83
C VAL A 252 -11.85 -13.54 21.36
N ALA A 253 -11.22 -14.59 20.82
CA ALA A 253 -11.07 -14.83 19.38
C ALA A 253 -12.16 -15.81 18.94
N MET A 254 -12.98 -15.42 17.98
CA MET A 254 -14.07 -16.24 17.43
C MET A 254 -13.85 -16.48 15.95
N ASP A 255 -14.22 -17.67 15.44
CA ASP A 255 -14.38 -17.92 14.00
C ASP A 255 -15.54 -18.92 13.73
N VAL A 256 -15.90 -19.01 12.45
CA VAL A 256 -16.89 -19.98 11.96
C VAL A 256 -16.17 -21.17 11.35
N GLY A 257 -16.39 -22.37 11.90
CA GLY A 257 -15.80 -23.59 11.36
C GLY A 257 -16.27 -23.87 9.93
N LYS A 258 -15.32 -24.21 9.06
CA LYS A 258 -15.59 -24.56 7.64
C LYS A 258 -16.30 -23.45 6.84
N PHE A 259 -16.08 -22.17 7.19
CA PHE A 259 -16.71 -21.05 6.50
C PHE A 259 -16.43 -21.00 4.98
N GLN A 260 -15.25 -21.43 4.55
CA GLN A 260 -14.94 -21.57 3.13
C GLN A 260 -15.91 -22.55 2.43
N SER A 261 -16.10 -23.75 3.00
CA SER A 261 -17.04 -24.75 2.45
C SER A 261 -18.49 -24.25 2.49
N PHE A 262 -18.82 -23.43 3.49
CA PHE A 262 -20.12 -22.74 3.53
C PHE A 262 -20.30 -21.82 2.30
N ASN A 263 -19.29 -21.00 1.99
CA ASN A 263 -19.32 -20.11 0.83
C ASN A 263 -19.37 -20.89 -0.50
N GLU A 264 -18.60 -21.97 -0.61
CA GLU A 264 -18.62 -22.86 -1.79
C GLU A 264 -20.01 -23.46 -2.02
N ARG A 265 -20.70 -23.83 -0.96
CA ARG A 265 -22.02 -24.48 -1.03
C ARG A 265 -23.18 -23.51 -1.21
N TYR A 266 -23.15 -22.34 -0.54
CA TYR A 266 -24.29 -21.42 -0.45
C TYR A 266 -24.04 -20.07 -1.12
N GLY A 267 -22.83 -19.84 -1.63
CA GLY A 267 -22.42 -18.61 -2.32
C GLY A 267 -21.90 -17.52 -1.38
N PHE A 268 -21.01 -16.68 -1.90
CA PHE A 268 -20.39 -15.58 -1.15
C PHE A 268 -21.38 -14.55 -0.62
N LYS A 269 -22.48 -14.29 -1.36
CA LYS A 269 -23.53 -13.34 -0.92
C LYS A 269 -24.21 -13.82 0.37
N THR A 270 -24.49 -15.11 0.48
CA THR A 270 -25.06 -15.73 1.71
C THR A 270 -24.05 -15.67 2.85
N GLY A 271 -22.76 -15.91 2.58
CA GLY A 271 -21.69 -15.76 3.56
C GLY A 271 -21.57 -14.33 4.07
N ASP A 272 -21.64 -13.34 3.20
CA ASP A 272 -21.63 -11.92 3.59
C ASP A 272 -22.83 -11.56 4.48
N THR A 273 -24.01 -12.11 4.17
CA THR A 273 -25.21 -11.93 5.00
C THR A 273 -25.05 -12.57 6.37
N LEU A 274 -24.46 -13.77 6.43
CA LEU A 274 -24.10 -14.43 7.69
C LEU A 274 -23.14 -13.58 8.52
N LEU A 275 -22.06 -13.07 7.92
CA LEU A 275 -21.07 -12.24 8.64
C LEU A 275 -21.68 -10.94 9.18
N LYS A 276 -22.61 -10.32 8.45
CA LYS A 276 -23.37 -9.16 8.93
C LYS A 276 -24.29 -9.54 10.08
N HIS A 277 -24.93 -10.70 10.03
CA HIS A 277 -25.72 -11.23 11.13
C HIS A 277 -24.88 -11.45 12.38
N LEU A 278 -23.71 -12.11 12.26
CA LEU A 278 -22.78 -12.30 13.36
C LEU A 278 -22.40 -10.95 14.00
N ALA A 279 -21.99 -9.98 13.19
CA ALA A 279 -21.59 -8.66 13.69
C ALA A 279 -22.74 -7.97 14.45
N ARG A 280 -23.99 -8.08 13.96
CA ARG A 280 -25.16 -7.51 14.61
C ARG A 280 -25.44 -8.19 15.94
N VAL A 281 -25.49 -9.52 15.99
CA VAL A 281 -25.76 -10.28 17.22
C VAL A 281 -24.67 -10.01 18.26
N ILE A 282 -23.39 -9.99 17.87
CA ILE A 282 -22.30 -9.65 18.79
C ILE A 282 -22.52 -8.23 19.34
N GLN A 283 -22.77 -7.24 18.48
CA GLN A 283 -22.98 -5.85 18.89
C GLN A 283 -24.15 -5.70 19.87
N GLU A 284 -25.26 -6.40 19.64
CA GLU A 284 -26.44 -6.39 20.50
C GLU A 284 -26.21 -7.07 21.86
N SER A 285 -25.25 -7.98 21.96
CA SER A 285 -24.87 -8.69 23.19
C SER A 285 -23.86 -7.96 24.07
N LEU A 286 -23.24 -6.88 23.57
CA LEU A 286 -22.21 -6.15 24.31
C LEU A 286 -22.82 -5.29 25.42
N LYS A 287 -22.12 -5.27 26.56
CA LYS A 287 -22.35 -4.32 27.66
C LYS A 287 -21.57 -3.02 27.42
N PRO A 288 -21.85 -1.93 28.16
CA PRO A 288 -20.99 -0.75 28.19
C PRO A 288 -19.53 -1.16 28.46
N ASP A 289 -18.59 -0.48 27.81
CA ASP A 289 -17.15 -0.73 27.91
C ASP A 289 -16.69 -2.14 27.43
N GLU A 290 -17.50 -2.77 26.59
CA GLU A 290 -17.11 -3.96 25.83
C GLU A 290 -16.99 -3.61 24.36
N LEU A 291 -16.04 -4.22 23.66
CA LEU A 291 -15.71 -3.88 22.29
C LEU A 291 -15.65 -5.14 21.42
N PHE A 292 -15.96 -4.98 20.14
CA PHE A 292 -15.70 -6.05 19.18
C PHE A 292 -15.23 -5.50 17.84
N THR A 293 -14.59 -6.35 17.06
CA THR A 293 -14.18 -6.05 15.69
C THR A 293 -14.14 -7.33 14.86
N ARG A 294 -14.41 -7.17 13.57
CA ARG A 294 -14.09 -8.20 12.59
C ARG A 294 -12.62 -8.03 12.18
N VAL A 295 -11.84 -9.06 12.39
CA VAL A 295 -10.39 -9.05 12.13
C VAL A 295 -10.11 -9.33 10.67
N TYR A 296 -10.65 -10.43 10.15
CA TYR A 296 -10.47 -10.88 8.76
C TYR A 296 -11.42 -12.04 8.46
N ALA A 297 -12.02 -12.09 7.26
CA ALA A 297 -12.93 -13.14 6.81
C ALA A 297 -14.05 -13.44 7.84
N ASP A 298 -14.05 -14.62 8.44
CA ASP A 298 -14.98 -15.08 9.49
C ASP A 298 -14.46 -14.89 10.92
N ARG A 299 -13.33 -14.16 11.09
CA ARG A 299 -12.67 -14.00 12.39
C ARG A 299 -13.07 -12.70 13.07
N PHE A 300 -13.47 -12.81 14.33
CA PHE A 300 -13.83 -11.70 15.18
C PHE A 300 -12.96 -11.69 16.44
N ALA A 301 -12.72 -10.49 16.96
CA ALA A 301 -12.14 -10.26 18.28
C ALA A 301 -13.17 -9.52 19.14
N ILE A 302 -13.39 -9.99 20.36
CA ILE A 302 -14.39 -9.43 21.26
C ILE A 302 -13.71 -9.22 22.63
N LEU A 303 -13.75 -8.00 23.16
CA LEU A 303 -13.30 -7.68 24.52
C LEU A 303 -14.53 -7.69 25.43
N LEU A 304 -14.53 -8.58 26.41
CA LEU A 304 -15.66 -8.78 27.32
C LEU A 304 -15.21 -8.59 28.77
N HIS A 305 -16.12 -8.18 29.62
CA HIS A 305 -15.94 -8.24 31.06
C HIS A 305 -15.77 -9.70 31.51
N TYR A 306 -14.80 -9.94 32.38
CA TYR A 306 -14.54 -11.24 32.95
C TYR A 306 -14.91 -11.27 34.44
N THR A 307 -15.67 -12.24 34.84
CA THR A 307 -16.04 -12.51 36.24
C THR A 307 -15.52 -13.89 36.69
N SER A 308 -15.86 -14.91 35.92
CA SER A 308 -15.40 -16.27 36.12
C SER A 308 -15.44 -17.06 34.80
N GLU A 309 -14.68 -18.15 34.73
CA GLU A 309 -14.69 -19.03 33.53
C GLU A 309 -16.10 -19.55 33.23
N GLY A 310 -16.83 -20.00 34.26
CA GLY A 310 -18.18 -20.58 34.10
C GLY A 310 -19.18 -19.56 33.55
N GLU A 311 -19.18 -18.34 34.10
CA GLU A 311 -20.09 -17.28 33.64
C GLU A 311 -19.79 -16.83 32.22
N LEU A 312 -18.51 -16.63 31.90
CA LEU A 312 -18.11 -16.22 30.55
C LEU A 312 -18.37 -17.35 29.53
N LYS A 313 -18.14 -18.60 29.90
CA LYS A 313 -18.46 -19.76 29.06
C LYS A 313 -19.95 -19.80 28.75
N ASN A 314 -20.82 -19.72 29.75
CA ASN A 314 -22.28 -19.70 29.56
C ASN A 314 -22.72 -18.55 28.67
N ARG A 315 -22.12 -17.35 28.85
CA ARG A 315 -22.43 -16.19 28.03
C ARG A 315 -22.05 -16.40 26.55
N LEU A 316 -20.89 -17.03 26.29
CA LEU A 316 -20.43 -17.32 24.93
C LEU A 316 -21.26 -18.46 24.29
N GLU A 317 -21.72 -19.42 25.06
CA GLU A 317 -22.65 -20.47 24.61
C GLU A 317 -24.00 -19.87 24.21
N LEU A 318 -24.58 -18.98 25.02
CA LEU A 318 -25.79 -18.22 24.65
C LEU A 318 -25.61 -17.36 23.41
N LEU A 319 -24.47 -16.70 23.28
CA LEU A 319 -24.12 -15.95 22.07
C LEU A 319 -24.06 -16.87 20.85
N ALA A 320 -23.49 -18.07 21.00
CA ALA A 320 -23.43 -19.05 19.92
C ALA A 320 -24.83 -19.51 19.49
N GLU A 321 -25.73 -19.76 20.44
CA GLU A 321 -27.14 -20.11 20.15
C GLU A 321 -27.83 -19.00 19.35
N GLN A 322 -27.66 -17.73 19.74
CA GLN A 322 -28.24 -16.58 19.01
C GLN A 322 -27.67 -16.46 17.59
N ILE A 323 -26.37 -16.70 17.40
CA ILE A 323 -25.73 -16.68 16.10
C ILE A 323 -26.24 -17.83 15.22
N THR A 324 -26.38 -19.03 15.78
CA THR A 324 -26.81 -20.23 15.02
C THR A 324 -28.27 -20.16 14.59
N ASN A 325 -29.09 -19.31 15.19
CA ASN A 325 -30.46 -19.02 14.77
C ASN A 325 -30.52 -18.22 13.44
N PHE A 326 -29.41 -18.14 12.70
CA PHE A 326 -29.36 -17.50 11.39
C PHE A 326 -30.28 -18.18 10.38
N GLN A 327 -31.14 -17.38 9.76
CA GLN A 327 -32.00 -17.79 8.67
C GLN A 327 -31.84 -16.82 7.48
N THR A 328 -31.85 -17.36 6.27
CA THR A 328 -31.93 -16.55 5.06
C THR A 328 -33.36 -16.08 4.81
N GLU A 329 -33.54 -15.14 3.86
CA GLU A 329 -34.86 -14.69 3.41
C GLU A 329 -35.77 -15.86 3.00
N ASP A 330 -35.19 -16.93 2.43
CA ASP A 330 -35.87 -18.18 2.06
C ASP A 330 -36.13 -19.11 3.27
N LYS A 331 -35.96 -18.66 4.53
CA LYS A 331 -36.12 -19.41 5.77
C LYS A 331 -35.24 -20.68 5.87
N LYS A 332 -34.11 -20.73 5.17
CA LYS A 332 -33.14 -21.82 5.30
C LYS A 332 -32.31 -21.65 6.57
N THR A 333 -32.22 -22.70 7.37
CA THR A 333 -31.34 -22.78 8.54
C THR A 333 -30.04 -23.49 8.21
N PHE A 334 -28.99 -23.20 8.94
CA PHE A 334 -27.65 -23.71 8.69
C PHE A 334 -27.03 -24.23 9.99
N ALA A 335 -26.42 -25.40 9.94
CA ALA A 335 -25.62 -25.89 11.06
C ALA A 335 -24.26 -25.16 11.05
N LEU A 336 -24.13 -24.13 11.87
CA LEU A 336 -22.90 -23.37 12.03
C LEU A 336 -22.05 -23.96 13.16
N MET A 337 -20.76 -24.12 12.91
CA MET A 337 -19.78 -24.50 13.93
C MET A 337 -19.04 -23.25 14.38
N LEU A 338 -19.19 -22.85 15.63
CA LEU A 338 -18.49 -21.70 16.21
C LEU A 338 -17.37 -22.18 17.12
N ALA A 339 -16.28 -21.43 17.17
CA ALA A 339 -15.19 -21.68 18.10
C ALA A 339 -14.76 -20.37 18.76
N PHE A 340 -14.74 -20.35 20.09
CA PHE A 340 -14.33 -19.22 20.91
C PHE A 340 -13.07 -19.58 21.71
N GLY A 341 -11.98 -18.91 21.42
CA GLY A 341 -10.78 -18.98 22.26
C GLY A 341 -10.73 -17.76 23.16
N VAL A 342 -10.55 -17.96 24.43
CA VAL A 342 -10.61 -16.93 25.47
C VAL A 342 -9.22 -16.75 26.09
N TYR A 343 -8.74 -15.53 26.16
CA TYR A 343 -7.60 -15.12 26.96
C TYR A 343 -8.06 -14.19 28.07
N VAL A 344 -7.96 -14.63 29.31
CA VAL A 344 -8.19 -13.79 30.49
C VAL A 344 -6.97 -12.89 30.67
N ILE A 345 -7.17 -11.57 30.66
CA ILE A 345 -6.07 -10.61 30.66
C ILE A 345 -5.44 -10.51 32.05
N GLU A 346 -4.22 -11.03 32.16
CA GLU A 346 -3.42 -10.97 33.39
C GLU A 346 -2.52 -9.72 33.42
N ASP A 347 -1.84 -9.41 32.30
CA ASP A 347 -1.00 -8.23 32.14
C ASP A 347 -1.68 -7.18 31.26
N ARG A 348 -2.03 -6.05 31.87
CA ARG A 348 -2.70 -4.92 31.22
C ARG A 348 -1.80 -4.11 30.30
N ASN A 349 -0.48 -4.29 30.39
CA ASN A 349 0.50 -3.62 29.53
C ASN A 349 0.80 -4.42 28.25
N GLU A 350 0.30 -5.65 28.16
CA GLU A 350 0.43 -6.45 26.97
C GLU A 350 -0.30 -5.81 25.79
N SER A 351 0.23 -5.95 24.58
CA SER A 351 -0.43 -5.43 23.38
C SER A 351 -1.72 -6.21 23.06
N ALA A 352 -2.74 -5.53 22.58
CA ALA A 352 -3.98 -6.18 22.15
C ALA A 352 -3.74 -7.26 21.08
N GLN A 353 -2.65 -7.14 20.29
CA GLN A 353 -2.27 -8.15 19.31
C GLN A 353 -1.79 -9.44 19.98
N GLU A 354 -0.98 -9.36 21.02
CA GLU A 354 -0.50 -10.53 21.75
C GLU A 354 -1.64 -11.20 22.52
N MET A 355 -2.49 -10.41 23.17
CA MET A 355 -3.71 -10.92 23.81
C MET A 355 -4.59 -11.70 22.81
N TYR A 356 -4.79 -11.13 21.61
CA TYR A 356 -5.55 -11.79 20.54
C TYR A 356 -4.88 -13.07 20.06
N ASN A 357 -3.56 -13.07 19.92
CA ASN A 357 -2.80 -14.25 19.53
C ASN A 357 -2.97 -15.39 20.53
N ARG A 358 -2.95 -15.10 21.85
CA ARG A 358 -3.21 -16.09 22.91
C ARG A 358 -4.62 -16.64 22.84
N ALA A 359 -5.61 -15.78 22.61
CA ALA A 359 -6.98 -16.22 22.40
C ALA A 359 -7.11 -17.12 21.14
N CYS A 360 -6.37 -16.81 20.07
CA CYS A 360 -6.30 -17.65 18.87
C CYS A 360 -5.68 -19.04 19.14
N VAL A 361 -4.69 -19.13 20.03
CA VAL A 361 -4.09 -20.40 20.46
C VAL A 361 -5.15 -21.27 21.11
N ALA A 362 -5.92 -20.71 22.04
CA ALA A 362 -7.02 -21.43 22.71
C ALA A 362 -8.06 -21.91 21.69
N LYS A 363 -8.49 -21.01 20.79
CA LYS A 363 -9.46 -21.34 19.75
C LYS A 363 -9.01 -22.49 18.86
N LYS A 364 -7.70 -22.53 18.47
CA LYS A 364 -7.15 -23.59 17.61
C LYS A 364 -7.33 -24.99 18.21
N ARG A 365 -7.36 -25.12 19.54
CA ARG A 365 -7.52 -26.41 20.25
C ARG A 365 -8.90 -27.07 20.09
N ILE A 366 -9.91 -26.23 19.89
CA ILE A 366 -11.31 -26.69 19.78
C ILE A 366 -11.87 -26.59 18.38
N LYS A 367 -11.13 -25.96 17.46
CA LYS A 367 -11.58 -25.77 16.07
C LYS A 367 -11.84 -27.11 15.40
N GLY A 368 -13.09 -27.33 14.95
CA GLY A 368 -13.52 -28.58 14.31
C GLY A 368 -14.06 -29.63 15.29
N ARG A 369 -14.11 -29.33 16.58
CA ARG A 369 -14.79 -30.18 17.60
C ARG A 369 -16.24 -29.76 17.72
N TYR A 370 -17.11 -30.74 17.99
CA TYR A 370 -18.55 -30.51 18.21
C TYR A 370 -18.94 -30.49 19.70
N ASP A 371 -18.08 -31.07 20.54
CA ASP A 371 -18.30 -31.26 21.96
C ASP A 371 -17.88 -30.08 22.83
N GLU A 372 -17.09 -29.15 22.26
CA GLU A 372 -16.59 -28.00 22.99
C GLU A 372 -16.44 -26.82 22.04
N ILE A 373 -17.09 -25.68 22.34
CA ILE A 373 -17.07 -24.47 21.53
C ILE A 373 -16.31 -23.31 22.20
N VAL A 374 -15.93 -23.44 23.48
CA VAL A 374 -15.21 -22.42 24.26
C VAL A 374 -13.97 -23.03 24.89
N ALA A 375 -12.81 -22.45 24.68
CA ALA A 375 -11.56 -22.84 25.33
C ALA A 375 -10.86 -21.65 25.95
N PHE A 376 -10.41 -21.78 27.19
CA PHE A 376 -9.61 -20.76 27.88
C PHE A 376 -8.13 -21.03 27.67
N TYR A 377 -7.36 -19.98 27.32
CA TYR A 377 -5.93 -20.07 27.07
C TYR A 377 -5.17 -20.58 28.29
N GLN A 378 -4.23 -21.50 28.07
CA GLN A 378 -3.31 -22.01 29.06
C GLN A 378 -1.87 -21.78 28.62
N LYS A 379 -1.01 -21.29 29.51
CA LYS A 379 0.41 -20.96 29.20
C LYS A 379 1.16 -22.11 28.57
N ARG A 380 0.87 -23.37 29.00
CA ARG A 380 1.46 -24.57 28.41
C ARG A 380 1.24 -24.70 26.90
N TRP A 381 0.12 -24.23 26.38
CA TRP A 381 -0.19 -24.33 24.95
C TRP A 381 0.71 -23.44 24.07
N HIS A 382 1.15 -22.33 24.60
CA HIS A 382 2.13 -21.50 23.91
C HIS A 382 3.49 -22.19 23.85
N GLN A 383 3.89 -22.85 24.95
CA GLN A 383 5.12 -23.64 25.00
C GLN A 383 5.06 -24.81 24.02
N GLU A 384 3.94 -25.56 23.99
CA GLU A 384 3.73 -26.67 23.04
C GLU A 384 3.83 -26.19 21.58
N LEU A 385 3.26 -25.02 21.23
CA LEU A 385 3.37 -24.47 19.88
C LEU A 385 4.81 -24.06 19.51
N THR A 386 5.53 -23.50 20.48
CA THR A 386 6.94 -23.15 20.26
C THR A 386 7.79 -24.41 20.07
N GLU A 387 7.51 -25.46 20.82
CA GLU A 387 8.16 -26.75 20.70
C GLU A 387 7.79 -27.44 19.38
N GLU A 388 6.51 -27.42 18.96
CA GLU A 388 6.04 -27.92 17.67
C GLU A 388 6.78 -27.20 16.50
N ALA A 389 6.89 -25.86 16.55
CA ALA A 389 7.61 -25.09 15.55
C ALA A 389 9.12 -25.39 15.51
N LEU A 390 9.75 -25.61 16.69
CA LEU A 390 11.14 -26.03 16.77
C LEU A 390 11.33 -27.40 16.11
N ILE A 391 10.48 -28.37 16.42
CA ILE A 391 10.50 -29.70 15.84
C ILE A 391 10.36 -29.63 14.32
N GLU A 392 9.36 -28.90 13.80
CA GLU A 392 9.13 -28.75 12.35
C GLU A 392 10.33 -28.10 11.62
N SER A 393 10.95 -27.10 12.24
CA SER A 393 12.09 -26.41 11.64
C SER A 393 13.32 -27.30 11.48
N ARG A 394 13.46 -28.32 12.33
CA ARG A 394 14.69 -29.15 12.42
C ARG A 394 14.54 -30.59 11.96
N MET A 395 13.32 -31.12 11.83
CA MET A 395 13.05 -32.54 11.59
C MET A 395 13.82 -33.13 10.39
N ARG A 396 13.93 -32.40 9.26
CA ARG A 396 14.67 -32.85 8.07
C ARG A 396 16.16 -32.99 8.37
N GLN A 397 16.73 -31.97 8.98
CA GLN A 397 18.16 -31.96 9.34
C GLN A 397 18.49 -33.06 10.36
N GLY A 398 17.57 -33.33 11.29
CA GLY A 398 17.70 -34.41 12.28
C GLY A 398 17.88 -35.79 11.66
N ILE A 399 17.12 -36.12 10.60
CA ILE A 399 17.30 -37.37 9.84
C ILE A 399 18.61 -37.35 9.04
N GLU A 400 18.88 -36.28 8.30
CA GLU A 400 20.06 -36.15 7.44
C GLU A 400 21.37 -36.28 8.24
N LYS A 401 21.44 -35.69 9.43
CA LYS A 401 22.60 -35.71 10.31
C LYS A 401 22.59 -36.88 11.28
N LYS A 402 21.60 -37.77 11.22
CA LYS A 402 21.43 -38.91 12.13
C LYS A 402 21.42 -38.50 13.60
N GLU A 403 20.71 -37.41 13.91
CA GLU A 403 20.64 -36.86 15.27
C GLU A 403 19.76 -37.70 16.21
N PHE A 404 18.85 -38.51 15.68
CA PHE A 404 18.00 -39.41 16.50
C PHE A 404 18.85 -40.53 17.08
N ARG A 405 18.71 -40.76 18.39
CA ARG A 405 19.42 -41.83 19.07
C ARG A 405 18.46 -42.99 19.27
N PHE A 406 18.84 -44.14 18.77
CA PHE A 406 18.06 -45.35 18.80
C PHE A 406 18.23 -46.10 20.12
N PHE A 407 17.14 -46.48 20.76
CA PHE A 407 17.06 -47.26 21.99
C PHE A 407 16.05 -48.38 21.83
N VAL A 408 16.04 -49.32 22.81
CA VAL A 408 15.03 -50.37 22.95
C VAL A 408 14.45 -50.37 24.35
N GLU A 409 13.14 -50.54 24.46
CA GLU A 409 12.43 -50.62 25.71
C GLU A 409 11.91 -52.08 25.92
N PRO A 410 12.27 -52.75 27.03
CA PRO A 410 11.99 -54.16 27.20
C PRO A 410 10.50 -54.42 27.41
N ILE A 411 10.00 -55.51 26.79
CA ILE A 411 8.66 -56.08 27.02
C ILE A 411 8.87 -57.45 27.67
N ARG A 412 8.39 -57.61 28.93
CA ARG A 412 8.59 -58.83 29.70
C ARG A 412 7.32 -59.64 29.89
N SER A 413 7.47 -60.92 29.97
CA SER A 413 6.42 -61.87 30.33
C SER A 413 6.03 -61.69 31.79
N LEU A 414 4.72 -61.61 32.07
CA LEU A 414 4.18 -61.53 33.44
C LEU A 414 4.17 -62.87 34.16
N LYS A 415 4.40 -63.98 33.45
CA LYS A 415 4.38 -65.34 33.98
C LYS A 415 5.71 -65.73 34.63
N ASP A 416 6.82 -65.42 33.95
CA ASP A 416 8.17 -65.89 34.28
C ASP A 416 9.25 -64.82 34.26
N ASP A 417 8.84 -63.56 34.07
CA ASP A 417 9.72 -62.37 33.97
C ASP A 417 10.78 -62.46 32.86
N THR A 418 10.56 -63.36 31.89
CA THR A 418 11.51 -63.45 30.75
C THR A 418 11.30 -62.30 29.77
N LEU A 419 12.39 -61.91 29.10
CA LEU A 419 12.36 -60.93 28.04
C LEU A 419 11.67 -61.52 26.79
N PHE A 420 10.50 -61.02 26.45
CA PHE A 420 9.70 -61.47 25.31
C PHE A 420 10.07 -60.74 24.01
N ALA A 421 10.09 -59.41 24.06
CA ALA A 421 10.35 -58.53 22.94
C ALA A 421 10.94 -57.21 23.45
N ALA A 422 11.31 -56.32 22.54
CA ALA A 422 11.62 -54.92 22.90
C ALA A 422 11.04 -53.96 21.89
N GLU A 423 10.51 -52.82 22.33
CA GLU A 423 10.05 -51.75 21.44
C GLU A 423 11.19 -50.86 21.01
N ALA A 424 11.30 -50.61 19.70
CA ALA A 424 12.22 -49.65 19.11
C ALA A 424 11.73 -48.23 19.35
N VAL A 425 12.47 -47.45 20.06
CA VAL A 425 12.17 -46.07 20.41
C VAL A 425 13.36 -45.16 20.08
N ALA A 426 13.12 -43.88 19.95
CA ALA A 426 14.22 -42.94 19.79
C ALA A 426 13.97 -41.70 20.64
N ASP A 427 15.05 -41.10 21.10
CA ASP A 427 15.07 -39.71 21.56
C ASP A 427 15.80 -38.82 20.54
N TRP A 428 15.59 -37.56 20.68
CA TRP A 428 16.18 -36.57 19.77
C TRP A 428 16.87 -35.43 20.54
N PRO A 429 18.19 -35.45 20.68
CA PRO A 429 18.95 -34.36 21.26
C PRO A 429 18.92 -33.16 20.31
N VAL A 430 18.18 -32.13 20.67
CA VAL A 430 18.06 -30.90 19.89
C VAL A 430 19.02 -29.86 20.47
N PRO A 431 19.93 -29.23 19.67
CA PRO A 431 20.80 -28.19 20.15
C PRO A 431 20.05 -27.05 20.82
N GLY A 432 20.52 -26.62 22.00
CA GLY A 432 19.91 -25.58 22.81
C GLY A 432 18.90 -26.09 23.86
N ARG A 433 18.64 -27.41 23.89
CA ARG A 433 17.88 -28.06 25.00
C ARG A 433 18.82 -28.83 25.92
N GLN A 434 18.51 -28.81 27.21
CA GLN A 434 19.21 -29.63 28.20
C GLN A 434 18.87 -31.09 28.05
N ASP A 435 17.57 -31.40 27.91
CA ASP A 435 17.06 -32.74 27.76
C ASP A 435 16.68 -33.05 26.31
N PRO A 436 16.95 -34.27 25.82
CA PRO A 436 16.52 -34.69 24.50
C PRO A 436 14.98 -34.74 24.43
N LEU A 437 14.45 -34.51 23.23
CA LEU A 437 13.03 -34.67 22.97
C LEU A 437 12.69 -36.16 22.96
N GLU A 438 11.69 -36.54 23.76
CA GLU A 438 11.15 -37.87 23.72
C GLU A 438 10.30 -38.12 22.48
N GLN A 439 10.20 -39.37 22.05
CA GLN A 439 9.34 -39.78 20.93
C GLN A 439 7.88 -39.39 21.13
N THR A 440 7.40 -39.39 22.36
CA THR A 440 6.03 -38.99 22.76
C THR A 440 5.73 -37.52 22.39
N VAL A 441 6.76 -36.68 22.32
CA VAL A 441 6.66 -35.23 22.00
C VAL A 441 6.72 -34.99 20.50
N PHE A 442 7.73 -35.50 19.80
CA PHE A 442 7.92 -35.15 18.39
C PHE A 442 7.14 -36.04 17.41
N ARG A 443 6.82 -37.31 17.76
CA ARG A 443 6.09 -38.19 16.86
C ARG A 443 4.70 -37.66 16.47
N PRO A 444 3.87 -37.11 17.37
CA PRO A 444 2.59 -36.50 16.99
C PRO A 444 2.73 -35.35 16.01
N VAL A 445 3.82 -34.56 16.07
CA VAL A 445 4.12 -33.49 15.12
C VAL A 445 4.42 -34.06 13.74
N PHE A 446 5.21 -35.14 13.69
CA PHE A 446 5.56 -35.83 12.43
C PHE A 446 4.33 -36.48 11.79
N GLU A 447 3.42 -37.07 12.60
CA GLU A 447 2.15 -37.62 12.13
C GLU A 447 1.26 -36.53 11.53
N LYS A 448 1.22 -35.34 12.14
CA LYS A 448 0.39 -34.21 11.70
C LYS A 448 0.86 -33.61 10.36
N ASN A 449 2.19 -33.52 10.16
CA ASN A 449 2.76 -32.88 8.96
C ASN A 449 3.25 -33.86 7.89
N GLY A 450 3.09 -35.19 8.12
CA GLY A 450 3.47 -36.24 7.17
C GLY A 450 4.95 -36.62 7.19
N PHE A 451 5.78 -36.03 8.05
CA PHE A 451 7.20 -36.38 8.18
C PHE A 451 7.40 -37.77 8.80
N ILE A 452 6.36 -38.30 9.41
CA ILE A 452 6.34 -39.63 10.04
C ILE A 452 6.86 -40.74 9.12
N TYR A 453 6.63 -40.66 7.82
CA TYR A 453 7.15 -41.64 6.86
C TYR A 453 8.67 -41.74 6.82
N GLN A 454 9.35 -40.62 6.93
CA GLN A 454 10.81 -40.58 6.93
C GLN A 454 11.37 -41.10 8.27
N TYR A 455 10.69 -40.71 9.34
CA TYR A 455 11.06 -41.14 10.68
C TYR A 455 10.83 -42.65 10.90
N ASP A 456 9.67 -43.20 10.52
CA ASP A 456 9.39 -44.62 10.62
C ASP A 456 10.34 -45.47 9.78
N ARG A 457 10.73 -45.00 8.60
CA ARG A 457 11.77 -45.65 7.80
C ARG A 457 13.10 -45.69 8.57
N TYR A 458 13.51 -44.57 9.19
CA TYR A 458 14.71 -44.51 10.01
C TYR A 458 14.66 -45.55 11.15
N LEU A 459 13.53 -45.64 11.86
CA LEU A 459 13.36 -46.64 12.93
C LEU A 459 13.39 -48.09 12.42
N LEU A 460 12.74 -48.38 11.31
CA LEU A 460 12.75 -49.71 10.69
C LEU A 460 14.18 -50.08 10.26
N ASP A 461 14.90 -49.17 9.66
CA ASP A 461 16.29 -49.38 9.25
C ASP A 461 17.21 -49.64 10.47
N SER A 462 17.06 -48.84 11.53
CA SER A 462 17.81 -49.00 12.77
C SER A 462 17.47 -50.31 13.49
N ALA A 463 16.20 -50.76 13.45
CA ALA A 463 15.78 -52.04 14.03
C ALA A 463 16.39 -53.22 13.25
N LEU A 464 16.38 -53.19 11.92
CA LEU A 464 17.00 -54.21 11.07
C LEU A 464 18.50 -54.27 11.28
N ASP A 465 19.19 -53.08 11.32
CA ASP A 465 20.62 -53.02 11.65
C ASP A 465 20.94 -53.65 13.00
N THR A 466 20.08 -53.39 14.00
CA THR A 466 20.22 -53.96 15.34
C THR A 466 20.08 -55.48 15.34
N LEU A 467 19.03 -56.01 14.67
CA LEU A 467 18.83 -57.44 14.54
C LEU A 467 19.97 -58.14 13.78
N ALA A 468 20.46 -57.52 12.70
CA ALA A 468 21.61 -58.05 11.96
C ALA A 468 22.88 -58.08 12.82
N ASN A 469 23.13 -57.04 13.61
CA ASN A 469 24.24 -56.95 14.53
C ASN A 469 24.14 -58.02 15.66
N TRP A 470 22.95 -58.24 16.21
CA TRP A 470 22.79 -59.30 17.20
C TRP A 470 23.07 -60.68 16.62
N GLN A 471 22.57 -60.95 15.42
CA GLN A 471 22.81 -62.19 14.71
C GLN A 471 24.31 -62.39 14.40
N ALA A 472 25.00 -61.35 13.94
CA ALA A 472 26.44 -61.38 13.63
C ALA A 472 27.31 -61.58 14.89
N GLN A 473 26.80 -61.19 16.08
CA GLN A 473 27.48 -61.36 17.38
C GLN A 473 27.06 -62.62 18.11
N ASP A 474 26.24 -63.47 17.48
CA ASP A 474 25.70 -64.70 18.06
C ASP A 474 24.95 -64.45 19.40
N LYS A 475 24.29 -63.27 19.50
CA LYS A 475 23.45 -62.92 20.65
C LYS A 475 22.10 -63.56 20.55
N GLN A 476 21.46 -63.71 21.71
CA GLN A 476 20.04 -64.16 21.74
C GLN A 476 19.20 -63.21 20.90
N MET A 477 18.53 -63.76 19.90
CA MET A 477 17.59 -62.99 19.06
C MET A 477 16.29 -62.70 19.82
N ILE A 478 15.91 -61.43 19.87
CA ILE A 478 14.75 -60.93 20.53
C ILE A 478 13.92 -60.17 19.51
N PRO A 479 12.60 -60.37 19.43
CA PRO A 479 11.76 -59.61 18.53
C PRO A 479 11.82 -58.10 18.83
N LEU A 480 11.95 -57.27 17.79
CA LEU A 480 11.83 -55.81 17.87
C LEU A 480 10.49 -55.35 17.35
N VAL A 481 9.76 -54.61 18.19
CA VAL A 481 8.48 -53.99 17.88
C VAL A 481 8.76 -52.57 17.37
N VAL A 482 8.35 -52.26 16.15
CA VAL A 482 8.51 -50.95 15.56
C VAL A 482 7.13 -50.36 15.30
N LYS A 483 6.85 -49.21 15.91
CA LYS A 483 5.63 -48.48 15.67
C LYS A 483 5.69 -47.77 14.34
N ILE A 484 4.72 -47.99 13.45
CA ILE A 484 4.61 -47.39 12.13
C ILE A 484 3.27 -46.70 11.91
N ALA A 485 3.27 -45.68 11.04
CA ALA A 485 2.03 -45.04 10.61
C ALA A 485 1.25 -45.94 9.63
N ASP A 486 -0.06 -45.91 9.73
CA ASP A 486 -0.96 -46.77 8.93
C ASP A 486 -0.79 -46.57 7.41
N GLU A 487 -0.47 -45.35 7.05
CA GLU A 487 -0.27 -44.98 5.65
C GLU A 487 0.89 -45.76 5.00
N HIS A 488 1.83 -46.27 5.76
CA HIS A 488 2.87 -47.16 5.24
C HIS A 488 2.27 -48.46 4.70
N LEU A 489 1.29 -49.03 5.39
CA LEU A 489 0.64 -50.26 4.98
C LEU A 489 -0.09 -50.12 3.65
N ILE A 490 -0.76 -49.01 3.43
CA ILE A 490 -1.51 -48.79 2.20
C ILE A 490 -0.62 -48.31 1.02
N ALA A 491 0.67 -48.05 1.29
CA ALA A 491 1.62 -47.66 0.24
C ALA A 491 1.95 -48.90 -0.62
N PRO A 492 1.77 -48.83 -1.96
CA PRO A 492 2.01 -49.97 -2.82
C PRO A 492 3.41 -50.57 -2.67
N GLY A 493 3.48 -51.91 -2.50
CA GLY A 493 4.73 -52.64 -2.41
C GLY A 493 5.53 -52.40 -1.11
N PHE A 494 4.91 -51.89 -0.05
CA PHE A 494 5.60 -51.70 1.24
C PHE A 494 6.11 -53.02 1.81
N ALA A 495 5.28 -54.05 1.86
CA ALA A 495 5.64 -55.37 2.34
C ALA A 495 6.83 -55.98 1.56
N ASP A 496 6.81 -55.87 0.23
CA ASP A 496 7.90 -56.35 -0.61
C ASP A 496 9.23 -55.62 -0.37
N ARG A 497 9.18 -54.29 -0.30
CA ARG A 497 10.37 -53.50 -0.02
C ARG A 497 10.98 -53.78 1.35
N LEU A 498 10.13 -53.92 2.36
CA LEU A 498 10.61 -54.25 3.72
C LEU A 498 11.19 -55.67 3.80
N ALA A 499 10.51 -56.65 3.15
CA ALA A 499 11.00 -58.00 3.07
C ALA A 499 12.35 -58.10 2.28
N ALA A 500 12.46 -57.42 1.16
CA ALA A 500 13.70 -57.37 0.40
C ALA A 500 14.86 -56.80 1.22
N LYS A 501 14.57 -55.72 1.99
CA LYS A 501 15.61 -55.14 2.89
C LYS A 501 16.01 -56.07 4.02
N ALA A 502 15.05 -56.73 4.66
CA ALA A 502 15.35 -57.74 5.68
C ALA A 502 16.18 -58.89 5.13
N GLN A 503 15.87 -59.34 3.91
CA GLN A 503 16.66 -60.35 3.18
C GLN A 503 18.08 -59.90 2.85
N GLU A 504 18.24 -58.67 2.35
CA GLU A 504 19.55 -58.05 2.11
C GLU A 504 20.44 -58.10 3.36
N MET A 505 19.83 -57.77 4.51
CA MET A 505 20.51 -57.73 5.81
C MET A 505 20.58 -59.11 6.47
N LYS A 506 20.08 -60.17 5.83
CA LYS A 506 20.02 -61.54 6.31
C LYS A 506 19.26 -61.72 7.61
N VAL A 507 18.27 -60.85 7.88
CA VAL A 507 17.42 -60.91 9.08
C VAL A 507 16.10 -61.63 8.74
N ALA A 508 15.77 -62.63 9.53
CA ALA A 508 14.47 -63.30 9.40
C ALA A 508 13.32 -62.35 9.82
N THR A 509 12.31 -62.18 8.97
CA THR A 509 11.19 -61.23 9.14
C THR A 509 10.40 -61.47 10.42
N LYS A 510 10.38 -62.70 10.94
CA LYS A 510 9.69 -63.08 12.20
C LYS A 510 10.21 -62.33 13.45
N TRP A 511 11.40 -61.75 13.37
CA TRP A 511 12.01 -60.96 14.44
C TRP A 511 11.58 -59.48 14.41
N LEU A 512 10.84 -59.06 13.39
CA LEU A 512 10.33 -57.68 13.28
C LEU A 512 8.79 -57.71 13.45
N TYR A 513 8.33 -57.04 14.48
CA TYR A 513 6.91 -56.78 14.76
C TYR A 513 6.57 -55.37 14.35
N LEU A 514 5.51 -55.18 13.60
CA LEU A 514 5.04 -53.86 13.17
C LEU A 514 3.84 -53.47 14.02
N GLU A 515 3.98 -52.42 14.83
CA GLU A 515 2.90 -51.89 15.67
C GLU A 515 2.13 -50.79 14.99
N LEU A 516 0.84 -50.95 14.84
CA LEU A 516 -0.11 -49.97 14.33
C LEU A 516 -0.82 -49.30 15.48
N THR A 517 -1.14 -48.01 15.37
CA THR A 517 -1.99 -47.34 16.33
C THR A 517 -3.42 -47.31 15.79
N GLU A 518 -4.38 -47.83 16.56
CA GLU A 518 -5.80 -47.75 16.17
C GLU A 518 -6.24 -46.29 16.10
N THR A 519 -6.68 -45.84 14.93
CA THR A 519 -7.25 -44.51 14.72
C THR A 519 -8.67 -44.60 14.20
N LYS A 520 -9.47 -43.52 14.34
CA LYS A 520 -10.84 -43.46 13.80
C LYS A 520 -10.92 -43.69 12.28
N ARG A 521 -9.82 -43.63 11.57
CA ARG A 521 -9.74 -43.86 10.11
C ARG A 521 -9.75 -45.35 9.76
N HIS A 522 -9.40 -46.25 10.67
CA HIS A 522 -9.28 -47.68 10.42
C HIS A 522 -10.60 -48.41 10.23
N ILE A 523 -11.70 -47.82 10.70
CA ILE A 523 -13.01 -48.48 10.78
C ILE A 523 -13.58 -48.95 9.43
N LEU A 524 -13.00 -48.53 8.30
CA LEU A 524 -13.61 -48.76 6.98
C LEU A 524 -12.62 -49.15 5.86
N ASN A 525 -11.42 -49.64 6.15
CA ASN A 525 -10.41 -49.75 5.08
C ASN A 525 -10.04 -51.22 4.77
N ALA A 526 -10.72 -51.80 3.77
CA ALA A 526 -10.37 -53.11 3.20
C ALA A 526 -8.88 -53.20 2.75
N ARG A 527 -8.26 -52.10 2.43
CA ARG A 527 -6.83 -52.02 2.05
C ARG A 527 -5.90 -52.37 3.20
N LEU A 528 -6.25 -52.01 4.45
CA LEU A 528 -5.43 -52.34 5.62
C LEU A 528 -5.44 -53.85 5.90
N LYS A 529 -6.56 -54.51 5.66
CA LYS A 529 -6.67 -55.98 5.76
C LYS A 529 -5.72 -56.64 4.77
N THR A 530 -5.84 -56.30 3.49
CA THR A 530 -5.00 -56.86 2.41
C THR A 530 -3.51 -56.62 2.71
N ALA A 531 -3.15 -55.40 3.10
CA ALA A 531 -1.76 -55.06 3.43
C ALA A 531 -1.25 -55.84 4.64
N GLY A 532 -2.10 -56.08 5.67
CA GLY A 532 -1.76 -56.94 6.79
C GLY A 532 -1.55 -58.40 6.39
N GLU A 533 -2.39 -58.95 5.49
CA GLU A 533 -2.25 -60.28 4.92
C GLU A 533 -0.95 -60.42 4.12
N GLU A 534 -0.59 -59.42 3.30
CA GLU A 534 0.67 -59.37 2.54
C GLU A 534 1.90 -59.42 3.47
N LEU A 535 1.88 -58.63 4.55
CA LEU A 535 2.94 -58.65 5.57
C LEU A 535 3.07 -59.99 6.25
N LYS A 536 1.96 -60.61 6.61
CA LYS A 536 1.94 -61.96 7.21
C LYS A 536 2.49 -63.01 6.24
N GLN A 537 2.13 -62.96 4.97
CA GLN A 537 2.68 -63.84 3.95
C GLN A 537 4.21 -63.71 3.80
N LYS A 538 4.75 -62.52 4.05
CA LYS A 538 6.19 -62.26 4.07
C LYS A 538 6.87 -62.62 5.41
N GLY A 539 6.07 -63.11 6.40
CA GLY A 539 6.56 -63.59 7.67
C GLY A 539 6.74 -62.54 8.77
N PHE A 540 6.22 -61.32 8.57
CA PHE A 540 6.20 -60.29 9.61
C PHE A 540 5.09 -60.54 10.64
N ASN A 541 5.31 -60.04 11.86
CA ASN A 541 4.28 -60.06 12.90
C ASN A 541 3.65 -58.68 13.04
N LEU A 542 2.35 -58.64 13.33
CA LEU A 542 1.57 -57.44 13.43
C LEU A 542 0.98 -57.26 14.84
N THR A 543 1.16 -56.10 15.41
CA THR A 543 0.56 -55.72 16.69
C THR A 543 -0.26 -54.44 16.54
N VAL A 544 -1.26 -54.28 17.39
CA VAL A 544 -2.10 -53.08 17.38
C VAL A 544 -2.11 -52.45 18.75
N ARG A 545 -1.81 -51.15 18.81
CA ARG A 545 -1.99 -50.35 20.03
C ARG A 545 -3.45 -49.88 20.12
N TYR A 546 -4.16 -50.44 21.09
CA TYR A 546 -5.56 -50.16 21.29
C TYR A 546 -5.78 -48.89 22.11
N THR A 547 -6.60 -47.96 21.60
CA THR A 547 -6.85 -46.64 22.18
C THR A 547 -8.24 -46.50 22.83
N GLY A 548 -9.05 -47.54 22.83
CA GLY A 548 -10.36 -47.54 23.49
C GLY A 548 -11.57 -47.51 22.56
N LEU A 549 -11.34 -47.55 21.27
CA LEU A 549 -12.42 -47.67 20.27
C LEU A 549 -12.54 -49.16 19.91
N VAL A 550 -13.68 -49.79 20.20
CA VAL A 550 -13.97 -51.17 19.71
C VAL A 550 -14.15 -51.06 18.19
N SER A 551 -13.14 -51.44 17.44
CA SER A 551 -13.21 -51.44 15.98
C SER A 551 -13.53 -52.84 15.43
N PRO A 552 -14.44 -52.96 14.45
CA PRO A 552 -14.63 -54.20 13.69
C PRO A 552 -13.35 -54.66 12.96
N SER A 553 -12.38 -53.77 12.73
CA SER A 553 -11.09 -54.08 12.09
C SER A 553 -10.29 -55.15 12.84
N PHE A 554 -10.45 -55.28 14.15
CA PHE A 554 -9.85 -56.34 14.95
C PHE A 554 -10.23 -57.78 14.50
N LYS A 555 -11.43 -57.94 13.98
CA LYS A 555 -11.89 -59.24 13.47
C LYS A 555 -11.29 -59.63 12.14
N GLU A 556 -10.82 -58.65 11.39
CA GLU A 556 -10.46 -58.84 9.99
C GLU A 556 -8.96 -58.80 9.71
N MET A 557 -8.17 -58.17 10.60
CA MET A 557 -6.72 -58.09 10.45
C MET A 557 -6.02 -59.28 11.08
N PRO A 558 -5.03 -59.91 10.44
CA PRO A 558 -4.25 -61.03 11.00
C PRO A 558 -3.21 -60.51 12.00
N ILE A 559 -3.64 -60.11 13.19
CA ILE A 559 -2.78 -59.58 14.24
C ILE A 559 -2.26 -60.67 15.17
N ASP A 560 -1.05 -60.52 15.69
CA ASP A 560 -0.39 -61.43 16.62
C ASP A 560 -0.47 -60.92 18.06
N GLY A 561 -0.68 -59.62 18.26
CA GLY A 561 -0.71 -59.01 19.58
C GLY A 561 -1.46 -57.70 19.66
N VAL A 562 -1.90 -57.41 20.88
CA VAL A 562 -2.57 -56.16 21.26
C VAL A 562 -1.83 -55.51 22.41
N LYS A 563 -1.51 -54.21 22.26
CA LYS A 563 -0.94 -53.41 23.33
C LYS A 563 -1.98 -52.41 23.83
N ILE A 564 -2.16 -52.30 25.13
CA ILE A 564 -3.15 -51.40 25.74
C ILE A 564 -2.44 -50.37 26.59
N GLY A 565 -2.67 -49.07 26.26
CA GLY A 565 -2.10 -47.97 27.02
C GLY A 565 -2.71 -47.79 28.42
N ARG A 566 -1.92 -47.22 29.33
CA ARG A 566 -2.24 -46.99 30.74
C ARG A 566 -3.64 -46.40 30.97
N GLN A 567 -4.10 -45.52 30.13
CA GLN A 567 -5.40 -44.84 30.26
C GLN A 567 -6.60 -45.82 30.27
N MET A 568 -6.45 -46.97 29.63
CA MET A 568 -7.53 -47.95 29.50
C MET A 568 -7.63 -48.90 30.66
N TRP A 569 -6.54 -49.23 31.35
CA TRP A 569 -6.52 -50.18 32.43
C TRP A 569 -6.32 -49.54 33.82
N THR A 570 -5.96 -48.22 33.91
CA THR A 570 -5.85 -47.47 35.17
C THR A 570 -7.05 -46.59 35.47
N LYS A 571 -7.77 -46.09 34.46
CA LYS A 571 -8.91 -45.19 34.66
C LYS A 571 -10.07 -45.92 35.34
N SER A 572 -10.33 -45.46 36.55
CA SER A 572 -11.54 -45.65 37.37
C SER A 572 -11.75 -47.02 37.98
N PRO A 573 -12.12 -47.08 39.25
CA PRO A 573 -12.66 -48.28 39.88
C PRO A 573 -14.01 -48.72 39.29
N ASP A 574 -14.41 -48.16 38.12
CA ASP A 574 -15.68 -48.52 37.48
C ASP A 574 -15.67 -49.97 37.01
N ARG A 575 -16.67 -50.69 37.48
CA ARG A 575 -16.91 -52.08 37.16
C ARG A 575 -16.95 -52.38 35.67
N LYS A 576 -17.47 -51.44 34.86
CA LYS A 576 -17.58 -51.58 33.39
C LYS A 576 -16.22 -51.59 32.70
N SER A 577 -15.33 -50.71 33.08
CA SER A 577 -13.97 -50.62 32.50
C SER A 577 -13.14 -51.85 32.82
N ASN A 578 -13.27 -52.37 34.06
CA ASN A 578 -12.62 -53.62 34.48
C ASN A 578 -13.16 -54.83 33.71
N MET A 579 -14.50 -54.92 33.53
CA MET A 579 -15.12 -55.99 32.74
C MET A 579 -14.68 -55.98 31.27
N LEU A 580 -14.52 -54.80 30.66
CA LEU A 580 -14.03 -54.66 29.28
C LEU A 580 -12.60 -55.17 29.17
N ALA A 581 -11.69 -54.72 30.04
CA ALA A 581 -10.30 -55.18 30.04
C ALA A 581 -10.16 -56.69 30.25
N GLN A 582 -10.92 -57.28 31.20
CA GLN A 582 -10.93 -58.73 31.43
C GLN A 582 -11.51 -59.48 30.22
N SER A 583 -12.57 -59.00 29.63
CA SER A 583 -13.18 -59.62 28.45
C SER A 583 -12.19 -59.60 27.26
N LEU A 584 -11.46 -58.51 27.07
CA LEU A 584 -10.43 -58.38 26.05
C LEU A 584 -9.28 -59.39 26.32
N GLY A 585 -8.87 -59.55 27.57
CA GLY A 585 -7.87 -60.53 27.97
C GLY A 585 -8.28 -61.97 27.61
N LYS A 586 -9.51 -62.36 27.91
CA LYS A 586 -10.03 -63.67 27.52
C LYS A 586 -10.10 -63.87 26.01
N VAL A 587 -10.62 -62.90 25.30
CA VAL A 587 -10.72 -62.95 23.81
C VAL A 587 -9.32 -63.08 23.19
N CYS A 588 -8.35 -62.32 23.64
CA CYS A 588 -6.97 -62.42 23.15
C CYS A 588 -6.38 -63.81 23.41
N GLN A 589 -6.63 -64.37 24.62
CA GLN A 589 -6.15 -65.70 24.98
C GLN A 589 -6.79 -66.81 24.12
N GLU A 590 -8.10 -66.72 23.86
CA GLU A 590 -8.82 -67.70 23.02
C GLU A 590 -8.38 -67.62 21.54
N LEU A 591 -8.05 -66.46 21.06
CA LEU A 591 -7.57 -66.22 19.68
C LEU A 591 -6.06 -66.45 19.50
N GLY A 592 -5.33 -66.79 20.56
CA GLY A 592 -3.88 -66.92 20.51
C GLY A 592 -3.12 -65.61 20.27
N ILE A 593 -3.75 -64.47 20.56
CA ILE A 593 -3.22 -63.13 20.44
C ILE A 593 -2.60 -62.70 21.75
N PHE A 594 -1.36 -62.27 21.79
CA PHE A 594 -0.76 -61.80 23.04
C PHE A 594 -1.32 -60.42 23.46
N LEU A 595 -1.46 -60.22 24.77
CA LEU A 595 -1.94 -58.97 25.35
C LEU A 595 -0.82 -58.34 26.20
N ALA A 596 -0.41 -57.13 25.84
CA ALA A 596 0.62 -56.38 26.53
C ALA A 596 0.06 -55.10 27.17
N ALA A 597 0.47 -54.79 28.39
CA ALA A 597 0.19 -53.54 29.08
C ALA A 597 1.35 -52.55 28.84
N ASP A 598 1.02 -51.30 28.51
CA ASP A 598 1.95 -50.23 28.30
C ASP A 598 1.94 -49.24 29.47
N ASP A 599 3.08 -48.48 29.67
CA ASP A 599 3.27 -47.48 30.72
C ASP A 599 3.11 -47.98 32.16
N VAL A 600 3.53 -49.22 32.45
CA VAL A 600 3.51 -49.78 33.81
C VAL A 600 4.57 -49.08 34.66
N ALA A 601 4.13 -48.35 35.72
CA ALA A 601 4.99 -47.46 36.49
C ALA A 601 5.17 -47.88 37.97
N SER A 602 4.42 -48.90 38.44
CA SER A 602 4.45 -49.30 39.85
C SER A 602 4.12 -50.75 40.05
N GLN A 603 4.42 -51.29 41.24
CA GLN A 603 3.99 -52.62 41.65
C GLN A 603 2.46 -52.76 41.67
N ALA A 604 1.73 -51.72 42.09
CA ALA A 604 0.27 -51.71 42.06
C ALA A 604 -0.28 -51.85 40.61
N ASP A 605 0.38 -51.23 39.63
CA ASP A 605 0.06 -51.41 38.21
C ASP A 605 0.28 -52.88 37.80
N MET A 606 1.42 -53.49 38.21
CA MET A 606 1.74 -54.90 37.93
C MET A 606 0.68 -55.85 38.47
N ASP A 607 0.28 -55.66 39.71
CA ASP A 607 -0.72 -56.52 40.35
C ASP A 607 -2.08 -56.41 39.64
N ARG A 608 -2.40 -55.19 39.22
CA ARG A 608 -3.63 -54.91 38.49
C ARG A 608 -3.68 -55.57 37.11
N ILE A 609 -2.63 -55.42 36.30
CA ILE A 609 -2.59 -55.98 34.93
C ILE A 609 -2.59 -57.51 34.97
N LYS A 610 -1.93 -58.14 35.99
CA LYS A 610 -1.99 -59.56 36.23
C LYS A 610 -3.43 -60.00 36.53
N ALA A 611 -4.17 -59.30 37.42
CA ALA A 611 -5.58 -59.57 37.73
C ALA A 611 -6.52 -59.38 36.52
N LEU A 612 -6.15 -58.52 35.55
CA LEU A 612 -6.89 -58.29 34.30
C LEU A 612 -6.57 -59.30 33.19
N GLY A 613 -5.61 -60.25 33.43
CA GLY A 613 -5.28 -61.29 32.48
C GLY A 613 -4.31 -60.88 31.37
N PHE A 614 -3.50 -59.85 31.59
CA PHE A 614 -2.43 -59.48 30.64
C PHE A 614 -1.31 -60.53 30.66
N SER A 615 -0.66 -60.75 29.54
CA SER A 615 0.44 -61.68 29.37
C SER A 615 1.81 -61.03 29.44
N TYR A 616 1.89 -59.79 29.02
CA TYR A 616 3.14 -59.04 28.90
C TYR A 616 3.00 -57.61 29.42
N ALA A 617 4.12 -57.01 29.79
CA ALA A 617 4.17 -55.62 30.27
C ALA A 617 5.39 -54.86 29.76
N GLN A 618 5.24 -53.57 29.60
CA GLN A 618 6.24 -52.60 29.24
C GLN A 618 6.07 -51.32 30.08
N GLY A 619 7.12 -50.59 30.32
CA GLY A 619 7.09 -49.32 31.03
C GLY A 619 8.24 -49.14 32.03
N PRO A 620 8.33 -47.98 32.71
CA PRO A 620 9.43 -47.66 33.61
C PRO A 620 9.69 -48.63 34.75
N PHE A 621 8.62 -49.32 35.23
CA PHE A 621 8.74 -50.33 36.28
C PHE A 621 9.25 -51.66 35.74
N ILE A 622 9.08 -51.97 34.47
CA ILE A 622 9.53 -53.19 33.80
C ILE A 622 11.02 -53.09 33.43
N GLY A 623 11.43 -51.92 32.97
CA GLY A 623 12.82 -51.60 32.64
C GLY A 623 12.95 -50.29 31.87
N PRO A 624 14.08 -49.60 32.03
CA PRO A 624 14.32 -48.37 31.33
C PRO A 624 14.60 -48.59 29.83
N MET A 625 14.48 -47.54 29.04
CA MET A 625 15.03 -47.49 27.69
C MET A 625 16.56 -47.67 27.74
N ILE A 626 17.10 -48.62 27.01
CA ILE A 626 18.51 -48.94 26.98
C ILE A 626 19.07 -49.00 25.54
N LYS A 627 20.35 -48.88 25.38
CA LYS A 627 20.97 -49.12 24.08
C LYS A 627 20.83 -50.59 23.68
N PRO A 628 20.62 -50.89 22.38
CA PRO A 628 20.41 -52.27 21.93
C PRO A 628 21.50 -53.26 22.38
N GLY A 629 22.74 -52.77 22.57
CA GLY A 629 23.88 -53.59 23.03
C GLY A 629 23.79 -53.99 24.50
N GLU A 630 22.98 -53.31 25.30
CA GLU A 630 22.82 -53.51 26.77
C GLU A 630 21.64 -54.41 27.11
N LEU A 631 20.78 -54.71 26.13
CA LEU A 631 19.63 -55.56 26.32
C LEU A 631 20.06 -57.01 26.63
N ARG A 632 19.62 -57.51 27.79
CA ARG A 632 19.97 -58.84 28.30
C ARG A 632 18.70 -59.63 28.67
#